data_c01622b32b1d3ef55e0e8c37dc7c013e
#
_entry.id   c01622b32b1d3ef55e0e8c37dc7c013e
#
_cell.length_a   1.000
_cell.length_b   1.000
_cell.length_c   1.000
_cell.angle_alpha   90.00
_cell.angle_beta   90.00
_cell.angle_gamma   90.00
#
_symmetry.space_group_name_H-M   'P 1'
#
loop_
_entity.id
_entity.type
_entity.pdbx_description
1 polymer ?
#
loop_
_entity_poly.entity_id
_entity_poly.type
_entity_poly.pdbx_seq_one_letter_code
_entity_poly.pdbx_strand_id
1 'polypeptide(L)'
;MVWDPHTQVQKKKLELVQNRAMRWINNLPPFDRTSIDSLLADTHLDSLEDRRRDARLTLMYKIVHDHVAVTPECLALESAYMSTRSGVAGHKHRFKDKKFKNDTTKYSFVNRTVSDWNRLPAPVVEAASLDSFKAQLAEARRP
;
A
#
# COMPACT_ATOMS: atom_id res chain seq x y z
N MET A 1 -7.13 2.15 10.79
CA MET A 1 -7.17 2.94 9.53
C MET A 1 -8.60 2.88 8.97
N VAL A 2 -9.42 3.84 9.37
CA VAL A 2 -10.88 3.85 9.11
C VAL A 2 -11.21 4.16 7.64
N TRP A 3 -10.27 4.76 6.90
CA TRP A 3 -10.50 5.33 5.57
C TRP A 3 -9.92 4.51 4.41
N ASP A 4 -9.78 3.19 4.57
CA ASP A 4 -9.28 2.32 3.50
C ASP A 4 -10.31 1.26 3.11
N PRO A 5 -11.32 1.63 2.34
CA PRO A 5 -12.37 0.71 1.93
C PRO A 5 -11.81 -0.41 1.04
N HIS A 6 -12.41 -1.60 1.16
CA HIS A 6 -12.03 -2.75 0.36
C HIS A 6 -12.87 -2.90 -0.91
N THR A 7 -14.09 -2.36 -0.93
CA THR A 7 -14.99 -2.51 -2.09
C THR A 7 -14.68 -1.47 -3.18
N GLN A 8 -14.76 -1.90 -4.44
CA GLN A 8 -14.50 -1.02 -5.58
C GLN A 8 -15.45 0.18 -5.65
N VAL A 9 -16.70 -0.01 -5.21
CA VAL A 9 -17.70 1.07 -5.18
C VAL A 9 -17.27 2.18 -4.22
N GLN A 10 -16.81 1.82 -3.04
CA GLN A 10 -16.37 2.79 -2.04
C GLN A 10 -15.04 3.47 -2.45
N LYS A 11 -14.11 2.71 -3.04
CA LYS A 11 -12.86 3.26 -3.60
C LYS A 11 -13.17 4.32 -4.66
N LYS A 12 -14.03 4.00 -5.63
CA LYS A 12 -14.46 4.94 -6.67
C LYS A 12 -15.12 6.20 -6.10
N LYS A 13 -15.95 6.07 -5.05
CA LYS A 13 -16.56 7.25 -4.39
C LYS A 13 -15.50 8.19 -3.80
N LEU A 14 -14.44 7.65 -3.20
CA LEU A 14 -13.35 8.47 -2.67
C LEU A 14 -12.53 9.11 -3.80
N GLU A 15 -12.20 8.36 -4.85
CA GLU A 15 -11.49 8.92 -6.01
C GLU A 15 -12.28 10.07 -6.68
N LEU A 16 -13.61 9.96 -6.74
CA LEU A 16 -14.44 11.04 -7.28
C LEU A 16 -14.26 12.37 -6.54
N VAL A 17 -13.98 12.34 -5.24
CA VAL A 17 -13.72 13.58 -4.46
C VAL A 17 -12.41 14.21 -4.93
N GLN A 18 -11.33 13.43 -5.05
CA GLN A 18 -10.05 13.92 -5.57
C GLN A 18 -10.20 14.43 -7.02
N ASN A 19 -10.89 13.69 -7.86
CA ASN A 19 -11.09 14.05 -9.26
C ASN A 19 -11.86 15.37 -9.42
N ARG A 20 -12.86 15.62 -8.57
CA ARG A 20 -13.57 16.90 -8.53
C ARG A 20 -12.66 18.05 -8.09
N ALA A 21 -11.87 17.83 -7.05
CA ALA A 21 -10.90 18.82 -6.58
C ALA A 21 -9.86 19.15 -7.67
N MET A 22 -9.36 18.14 -8.38
CA MET A 22 -8.41 18.33 -9.50
C MET A 22 -9.01 19.18 -10.62
N ARG A 23 -10.24 18.89 -11.03
CA ARG A 23 -10.94 19.71 -12.03
C ARG A 23 -11.14 21.16 -11.56
N TRP A 24 -11.52 21.34 -10.31
CA TRP A 24 -11.72 22.66 -9.73
C TRP A 24 -10.41 23.47 -9.68
N ILE A 25 -9.32 22.88 -9.23
CA ILE A 25 -7.99 23.53 -9.18
C ILE A 25 -7.52 23.97 -10.58
N ASN A 26 -7.79 23.15 -11.60
CA ASN A 26 -7.42 23.44 -12.99
C ASN A 26 -8.48 24.29 -13.74
N ASN A 27 -9.48 24.84 -13.05
CA ASN A 27 -10.57 25.62 -13.63
C ASN A 27 -11.31 24.91 -14.78
N LEU A 28 -11.41 23.58 -14.72
CA LEU A 28 -12.09 22.77 -15.72
C LEU A 28 -13.57 22.60 -15.39
N PRO A 29 -14.47 22.74 -16.40
CA PRO A 29 -15.89 22.48 -16.17
C PRO A 29 -16.16 21.02 -15.80
N PRO A 30 -17.27 20.71 -15.14
CA PRO A 30 -17.59 19.36 -14.67
C PRO A 30 -17.66 18.30 -15.77
N PHE A 31 -17.95 18.71 -16.99
CA PHE A 31 -18.09 17.84 -18.17
C PHE A 31 -16.86 17.84 -19.10
N ASP A 32 -15.77 18.46 -18.67
CA ASP A 32 -14.53 18.45 -19.45
C ASP A 32 -14.03 17.02 -19.63
N ARG A 33 -13.55 16.71 -20.84
CA ARG A 33 -13.06 15.38 -21.22
C ARG A 33 -11.57 15.17 -20.91
N THR A 34 -10.91 16.14 -20.31
CA THR A 34 -9.50 16.01 -19.90
C THR A 34 -9.35 14.81 -18.98
N SER A 35 -8.38 13.99 -19.29
CA SER A 35 -8.09 12.78 -18.49
C SER A 35 -7.67 13.18 -17.08
N ILE A 36 -8.28 12.53 -16.09
CA ILE A 36 -7.85 12.69 -14.70
C ILE A 36 -6.41 12.23 -14.52
N ASP A 37 -6.00 11.18 -15.23
CA ASP A 37 -4.65 10.65 -15.11
C ASP A 37 -3.59 11.67 -15.58
N SER A 38 -3.87 12.45 -16.64
CA SER A 38 -2.99 13.54 -17.05
C SER A 38 -2.92 14.66 -16.02
N LEU A 39 -4.07 15.05 -15.43
CA LEU A 39 -4.09 16.07 -14.37
C LEU A 39 -3.34 15.63 -13.10
N LEU A 40 -3.44 14.35 -12.73
CA LEU A 40 -2.68 13.79 -11.61
C LEU A 40 -1.19 13.75 -11.92
N ALA A 41 -0.81 13.38 -13.14
CA ALA A 41 0.59 13.39 -13.58
C ALA A 41 1.19 14.80 -13.55
N ASP A 42 0.48 15.80 -14.07
CA ASP A 42 0.92 17.20 -14.08
C ASP A 42 1.12 17.78 -12.67
N THR A 43 0.32 17.33 -11.72
CA THR A 43 0.41 17.76 -10.32
C THR A 43 1.27 16.85 -9.45
N HIS A 44 1.87 15.80 -10.03
CA HIS A 44 2.64 14.78 -9.31
C HIS A 44 1.86 14.14 -8.14
N LEU A 45 0.54 14.03 -8.28
CA LEU A 45 -0.32 13.40 -7.29
C LEU A 45 -0.68 11.97 -7.70
N ASP A 46 -0.45 11.06 -6.78
CA ASP A 46 -0.89 9.67 -6.92
C ASP A 46 -2.39 9.52 -6.64
N SER A 47 -2.98 8.42 -7.12
CA SER A 47 -4.34 8.05 -6.77
C SER A 47 -4.50 7.89 -5.25
N LEU A 48 -5.69 8.12 -4.71
CA LEU A 48 -5.94 7.89 -3.29
C LEU A 48 -5.77 6.41 -2.91
N GLU A 49 -6.00 5.50 -3.85
CA GLU A 49 -5.78 4.06 -3.62
C GLU A 49 -4.30 3.75 -3.42
N ASP A 50 -3.43 4.28 -4.29
CA ASP A 50 -1.98 4.11 -4.17
C ASP A 50 -1.43 4.74 -2.90
N ARG A 51 -1.82 5.96 -2.59
CA ARG A 51 -1.41 6.66 -1.37
C ARG A 51 -1.81 5.90 -0.11
N ARG A 52 -3.01 5.28 -0.08
CA ARG A 52 -3.43 4.42 1.04
C ARG A 52 -2.61 3.14 1.13
N ARG A 53 -2.32 2.51 -0.03
CA ARG A 53 -1.45 1.34 -0.09
C ARG A 53 -0.05 1.66 0.44
N ASP A 54 0.54 2.74 -0.02
CA ASP A 54 1.88 3.17 0.41
C ASP A 54 1.91 3.54 1.90
N ALA A 55 0.85 4.15 2.42
CA ALA A 55 0.72 4.42 3.85
C ALA A 55 0.66 3.13 4.69
N ARG A 56 -0.06 2.09 4.21
CA ARG A 56 -0.08 0.77 4.87
C ARG A 56 1.29 0.11 4.87
N LEU A 57 1.96 0.10 3.72
CA LEU A 57 3.30 -0.48 3.57
C LEU A 57 4.33 0.28 4.41
N THR A 58 4.23 1.60 4.45
CA THR A 58 5.07 2.45 5.30
C THR A 58 4.88 2.14 6.79
N LEU A 59 3.64 1.92 7.24
CA LEU A 59 3.39 1.50 8.61
C LEU A 59 3.93 0.10 8.88
N MET A 60 3.79 -0.84 7.94
CA MET A 60 4.37 -2.18 8.07
C MET A 60 5.89 -2.13 8.16
N TYR A 61 6.56 -1.31 7.35
CA TYR A 61 8.00 -1.08 7.45
C TYR A 61 8.38 -0.61 8.86
N LYS A 62 7.67 0.37 9.40
CA LYS A 62 7.92 0.89 10.76
C LYS A 62 7.75 -0.19 11.83
N ILE A 63 6.78 -1.08 11.68
CA ILE A 63 6.54 -2.19 12.61
C ILE A 63 7.68 -3.21 12.54
N VAL A 64 8.10 -3.57 11.33
CA VAL A 64 9.14 -4.59 11.09
C VAL A 64 10.53 -4.11 11.54
N HIS A 65 10.78 -2.81 11.46
CA HIS A 65 12.07 -2.20 11.82
C HIS A 65 12.05 -1.48 13.17
N ASP A 66 11.09 -1.79 14.04
CA ASP A 66 10.99 -1.28 15.42
C ASP A 66 10.95 0.26 15.55
N HIS A 67 10.41 0.94 14.51
CA HIS A 67 10.20 2.39 14.55
C HIS A 67 8.93 2.83 15.30
N VAL A 68 8.12 1.87 15.77
CA VAL A 68 6.89 2.09 16.52
C VAL A 68 6.77 1.04 17.62
N ALA A 69 6.05 1.34 18.70
CA ALA A 69 5.87 0.45 19.84
C ALA A 69 4.92 -0.75 19.57
N VAL A 70 4.59 -1.03 18.32
CA VAL A 70 3.78 -2.20 17.90
C VAL A 70 4.72 -3.16 17.22
N THR A 71 4.81 -4.38 17.72
CA THR A 71 5.63 -5.43 17.13
C THR A 71 4.80 -6.36 16.23
N PRO A 72 5.45 -7.12 15.32
CA PRO A 72 4.75 -8.12 14.50
C PRO A 72 3.96 -9.14 15.33
N GLU A 73 4.43 -9.52 16.51
CA GLU A 73 3.77 -10.45 17.42
C GLU A 73 2.46 -9.87 17.96
N CYS A 74 2.41 -8.57 18.27
CA CYS A 74 1.17 -7.88 18.69
C CYS A 74 0.07 -7.97 17.63
N LEU A 75 0.45 -8.09 16.35
CA LEU A 75 -0.45 -8.26 15.22
C LEU A 75 -0.67 -9.74 14.84
N ALA A 76 -0.19 -10.66 15.67
CA ALA A 76 -0.20 -12.11 15.39
C ALA A 76 0.39 -12.47 14.02
N LEU A 77 1.42 -11.74 13.59
CA LEU A 77 2.17 -12.01 12.38
C LEU A 77 3.20 -13.11 12.64
N GLU A 78 3.11 -14.19 11.88
CA GLU A 78 4.07 -15.28 11.93
C GLU A 78 5.05 -15.16 10.77
N SER A 79 6.35 -15.19 11.06
CA SER A 79 7.37 -15.18 10.02
C SER A 79 7.18 -16.36 9.06
N ALA A 80 7.26 -16.09 7.77
CA ALA A 80 7.29 -17.09 6.72
C ALA A 80 8.72 -17.47 6.31
N TYR A 81 9.73 -16.89 6.98
CA TYR A 81 11.12 -17.20 6.72
C TYR A 81 11.44 -18.61 7.26
N MET A 82 11.08 -19.58 6.47
CA MET A 82 11.59 -20.94 6.59
C MET A 82 12.52 -21.14 5.40
N SER A 83 13.75 -21.52 5.68
CA SER A 83 14.71 -21.97 4.68
C SER A 83 14.09 -23.12 3.88
N THR A 84 13.37 -22.82 2.82
CA THR A 84 12.88 -23.85 1.91
C THR A 84 13.93 -24.10 0.85
N ARG A 85 14.21 -25.37 0.57
CA ARG A 85 15.12 -25.85 -0.47
C ARG A 85 14.77 -25.39 -1.89
N SER A 86 13.60 -24.89 -2.13
CA SER A 86 13.20 -24.23 -3.38
C SER A 86 13.34 -22.73 -3.15
N GLY A 87 14.36 -22.10 -3.73
CA GLY A 87 14.64 -20.68 -3.66
C GLY A 87 13.45 -19.82 -4.10
N VAL A 88 12.51 -19.64 -3.21
CA VAL A 88 11.43 -18.66 -3.40
C VAL A 88 12.09 -17.29 -3.27
N ALA A 89 12.23 -16.61 -4.39
CA ALA A 89 12.67 -15.23 -4.45
C ALA A 89 11.77 -14.38 -3.55
N GLY A 90 12.30 -13.92 -2.42
CA GLY A 90 11.58 -13.11 -1.45
C GLY A 90 12.52 -12.55 -0.40
N HIS A 91 12.05 -11.57 0.34
CA HIS A 91 12.81 -10.95 1.41
C HIS A 91 12.69 -11.70 2.75
N LYS A 92 13.64 -11.50 3.67
CA LYS A 92 13.68 -12.19 4.98
C LYS A 92 12.54 -11.82 5.93
N HIS A 93 11.85 -10.69 5.69
CA HIS A 93 10.74 -10.19 6.51
C HIS A 93 9.37 -10.58 5.95
N ARG A 94 9.25 -11.74 5.29
CA ARG A 94 7.94 -12.24 4.85
C ARG A 94 7.14 -12.80 6.01
N PHE A 95 5.82 -12.65 5.91
CA PHE A 95 4.86 -13.21 6.86
C PHE A 95 3.99 -14.27 6.19
N LYS A 96 3.49 -15.21 6.99
CA LYS A 96 2.59 -16.26 6.51
C LYS A 96 1.26 -15.65 6.08
N ASP A 97 0.83 -15.99 4.87
CA ASP A 97 -0.51 -15.64 4.39
C ASP A 97 -1.54 -16.55 5.09
N LYS A 98 -2.37 -15.96 5.93
CA LYS A 98 -3.47 -16.67 6.60
C LYS A 98 -4.71 -16.67 5.72
N LYS A 99 -5.35 -17.84 5.57
CA LYS A 99 -6.66 -17.96 4.91
C LYS A 99 -7.75 -17.67 5.93
N PHE A 100 -8.66 -16.76 5.58
CA PHE A 100 -9.75 -16.37 6.46
C PHE A 100 -11.11 -16.70 5.83
N LYS A 101 -12.03 -17.18 6.66
CA LYS A 101 -13.39 -17.49 6.25
C LYS A 101 -14.29 -16.24 6.21
N ASN A 102 -13.99 -15.24 7.04
CA ASN A 102 -14.80 -14.03 7.20
C ASN A 102 -14.18 -12.84 6.47
N ASP A 103 -15.02 -12.12 5.73
CA ASP A 103 -14.60 -10.93 4.97
C ASP A 103 -14.01 -9.83 5.86
N THR A 104 -14.56 -9.62 7.06
CA THR A 104 -14.04 -8.63 8.01
C THR A 104 -12.57 -8.86 8.34
N THR A 105 -12.20 -10.12 8.61
CA THR A 105 -10.81 -10.48 8.91
C THR A 105 -9.94 -10.43 7.66
N LYS A 106 -10.46 -10.95 6.54
CA LYS A 106 -9.77 -10.95 5.24
C LYS A 106 -9.36 -9.55 4.80
N TYR A 107 -10.25 -8.57 4.97
CA TYR A 107 -10.03 -7.18 4.58
C TYR A 107 -9.51 -6.29 5.71
N SER A 108 -9.10 -6.87 6.84
CA SER A 108 -8.42 -6.13 7.91
C SER A 108 -7.11 -5.52 7.41
N PHE A 109 -6.64 -4.48 8.10
CA PHE A 109 -5.37 -3.83 7.80
C PHE A 109 -4.22 -4.83 7.65
N VAL A 110 -4.06 -5.72 8.62
CA VAL A 110 -2.95 -6.68 8.67
C VAL A 110 -2.93 -7.58 7.43
N ASN A 111 -4.05 -8.24 7.14
CA ASN A 111 -4.09 -9.26 6.10
C ASN A 111 -3.93 -8.67 4.69
N ARG A 112 -4.53 -7.52 4.44
CA ARG A 112 -4.33 -6.79 3.17
C ARG A 112 -2.89 -6.34 3.01
N THR A 113 -2.28 -5.86 4.10
CA THR A 113 -0.91 -5.35 4.06
C THR A 113 0.10 -6.48 3.90
N VAL A 114 -0.10 -7.62 4.57
CA VAL A 114 0.80 -8.80 4.43
C VAL A 114 0.89 -9.26 2.98
N SER A 115 -0.24 -9.35 2.26
CA SER A 115 -0.23 -9.76 0.86
C SER A 115 0.55 -8.79 -0.03
N ASP A 116 0.36 -7.47 0.16
CA ASP A 116 1.10 -6.44 -0.58
C ASP A 116 2.58 -6.42 -0.17
N TRP A 117 2.88 -6.58 1.13
CA TRP A 117 4.22 -6.60 1.69
C TRP A 117 5.07 -7.77 1.17
N ASN A 118 4.49 -8.96 1.15
CA ASN A 118 5.19 -10.17 0.68
C ASN A 118 5.57 -10.13 -0.81
N ARG A 119 4.96 -9.24 -1.59
CA ARG A 119 5.25 -9.05 -3.02
C ARG A 119 6.36 -8.04 -3.27
N LEU A 120 6.77 -7.29 -2.25
CA LEU A 120 7.83 -6.30 -2.42
C LEU A 120 9.17 -6.97 -2.69
N PRO A 121 10.03 -6.35 -3.53
CA PRO A 121 11.41 -6.80 -3.71
C PRO A 121 12.21 -6.66 -2.42
N ALA A 122 13.19 -7.55 -2.22
CA ALA A 122 14.07 -7.52 -1.05
C ALA A 122 14.77 -6.17 -0.83
N PRO A 123 15.33 -5.50 -1.85
CA PRO A 123 15.97 -4.20 -1.67
C PRO A 123 15.04 -3.13 -1.06
N VAL A 124 13.75 -3.15 -1.43
CA VAL A 124 12.77 -2.20 -0.89
C VAL A 124 12.53 -2.45 0.59
N VAL A 125 12.26 -3.70 0.96
CA VAL A 125 11.93 -4.07 2.36
C VAL A 125 13.13 -3.93 3.29
N GLU A 126 14.34 -4.13 2.78
CA GLU A 126 15.61 -4.07 3.52
C GLU A 126 16.28 -2.69 3.42
N ALA A 127 15.56 -1.67 2.95
CA ALA A 127 16.07 -0.31 2.88
C ALA A 127 16.59 0.17 4.25
N ALA A 128 17.72 0.88 4.25
CA ALA A 128 18.38 1.31 5.48
C ALA A 128 17.65 2.42 6.26
N SER A 129 16.73 3.13 5.59
CA SER A 129 15.98 4.21 6.21
C SER A 129 14.55 4.27 5.67
N LEU A 130 13.66 4.90 6.46
CA LEU A 130 12.28 5.10 6.07
C LEU A 130 12.13 5.91 4.77
N ASP A 131 12.99 6.90 4.56
CA ASP A 131 12.93 7.74 3.36
C ASP A 131 13.45 6.98 2.13
N SER A 132 14.49 6.17 2.29
CA SER A 132 14.94 5.24 1.25
C SER A 132 13.85 4.23 0.89
N PHE A 133 13.16 3.67 1.90
CA PHE A 133 12.02 2.78 1.68
C PHE A 133 10.92 3.43 0.84
N LYS A 134 10.51 4.66 1.20
CA LYS A 134 9.47 5.40 0.46
C LYS A 134 9.89 5.70 -0.98
N ALA A 135 11.13 6.11 -1.19
CA ALA A 135 11.66 6.39 -2.53
C ALA A 135 11.65 5.13 -3.41
N GLN A 136 12.16 4.01 -2.90
CA GLN A 136 12.19 2.74 -3.62
C GLN A 136 10.78 2.16 -3.84
N LEU A 137 9.85 2.37 -2.89
CA LEU A 137 8.46 1.96 -3.03
C LEU A 137 7.77 2.72 -4.18
N ALA A 138 8.01 4.02 -4.27
CA ALA A 138 7.49 4.85 -5.35
C ALA A 138 8.09 4.43 -6.72
N GLU A 139 9.37 4.08 -6.77
CA GLU A 139 10.03 3.60 -7.97
C GLU A 139 9.54 2.21 -8.40
N ALA A 140 9.38 1.28 -7.46
CA ALA A 140 8.87 -0.08 -7.72
C ALA A 140 7.42 -0.10 -8.25
N ARG A 141 6.71 1.01 -8.15
CA ARG A 141 5.34 1.17 -8.66
C ARG A 141 5.30 1.69 -10.10
N ARG A 142 6.36 2.32 -10.57
CA ARG A 142 6.43 2.79 -11.97
C ARG A 142 6.49 1.58 -12.88
N PRO A 143 5.64 1.52 -13.93
CA PRO A 143 5.64 0.41 -14.88
C PRO A 143 6.92 0.36 -15.71
#